data_5fe61386e8788ed8026cedaa89cd1c5a
#
_entry.id   5fe61386e8788ed8026cedaa89cd1c5a
#
_cell.length_a   1.000
_cell.length_b   1.000
_cell.length_c   1.000
_cell.angle_alpha   90.00
_cell.angle_beta   90.00
_cell.angle_gamma   90.00
#
_symmetry.space_group_name_H-M   'P 1'
#
loop_
_entity.id
_entity.type
_entity.pdbx_description
1 polymer ?
#
loop_
_entity_poly.entity_id
_entity_poly.type
_entity_poly.pdbx_seq_one_letter_code
_entity_poly.pdbx_strand_id
1 'polypeptide(L)'
;MSYSQENETEEIKNVNYASVIMYHRFGDSRYPSTNIKKEQFLEHVKELLKPKYNVINIEQALQGINNVKLIKDKSIVITIDDAYSSVYKYAWPIFKKHNFPFTLFVSTDVIDNKTPGYMSWEEIRILRDNGVTIGSQTKSHPHMYKINKEKIINELTISNKRFIDEIGSRPEIFAYPYGEYNQEVLEQVKLQGFIAAFGQHSGVAHKSLGMFELPRFAMNEKYGGMDRFLLAINALPMPISDLSPKDPVLSKNPPSYGFTLSNLIEPKNAVKCFANNGLKTETKRLGKNRIEVRLSGPFLKGRGRINCTMAGKNNRWRWLGRQFIIK
;
A
#
# COMPACT_ATOMS: atom_id res chain seq x y z
N MET A 1 -18.75 -5.05 -47.60
CA MET A 1 -17.42 -4.87 -46.95
C MET A 1 -17.57 -5.22 -45.49
N SER A 2 -17.11 -6.40 -45.13
CA SER A 2 -17.20 -6.92 -43.76
C SER A 2 -15.96 -6.43 -43.00
N TYR A 3 -16.18 -5.59 -42.01
CA TYR A 3 -15.13 -5.25 -41.05
C TYR A 3 -14.94 -6.44 -40.10
N SER A 4 -13.86 -7.17 -40.31
CA SER A 4 -13.35 -8.14 -39.34
C SER A 4 -12.86 -7.37 -38.10
N GLN A 5 -13.55 -7.52 -36.98
CA GLN A 5 -13.01 -7.18 -35.67
C GLN A 5 -11.86 -8.16 -35.40
N GLU A 6 -10.64 -7.70 -35.60
CA GLU A 6 -9.47 -8.37 -35.05
C GLU A 6 -9.59 -8.29 -33.51
N ASN A 7 -9.95 -9.42 -32.90
CA ASN A 7 -9.76 -9.63 -31.48
C ASN A 7 -8.24 -9.72 -31.24
N GLU A 8 -7.60 -8.58 -30.96
CA GLU A 8 -6.28 -8.59 -30.33
C GLU A 8 -6.43 -9.32 -28.99
N THR A 9 -6.07 -10.58 -28.96
CA THR A 9 -5.82 -11.31 -27.73
C THR A 9 -4.66 -10.60 -27.03
N GLU A 10 -4.97 -9.79 -26.01
CA GLU A 10 -3.99 -9.10 -25.17
C GLU A 10 -3.06 -10.18 -24.58
N GLU A 11 -1.84 -10.27 -25.10
CA GLU A 11 -0.85 -11.27 -24.67
C GLU A 11 -0.65 -11.14 -23.16
N ILE A 12 -0.96 -12.18 -22.39
CA ILE A 12 -0.88 -12.18 -20.93
C ILE A 12 0.58 -12.01 -20.53
N LYS A 13 0.97 -10.80 -20.26
CA LYS A 13 2.34 -10.45 -19.90
C LYS A 13 2.60 -10.72 -18.42
N ASN A 14 3.66 -11.48 -18.13
CA ASN A 14 4.14 -11.69 -16.78
C ASN A 14 5.01 -10.51 -16.31
N VAL A 15 4.82 -10.09 -15.05
CA VAL A 15 5.43 -8.89 -14.46
C VAL A 15 5.94 -9.16 -13.04
N ASN A 16 6.77 -8.24 -12.53
CA ASN A 16 7.35 -8.27 -11.18
C ASN A 16 6.86 -7.12 -10.30
N TYR A 17 5.61 -6.74 -10.44
CA TYR A 17 4.97 -5.69 -9.64
C TYR A 17 3.48 -5.98 -9.44
N ALA A 18 2.91 -5.41 -8.41
CA ALA A 18 1.48 -5.48 -8.14
C ALA A 18 0.91 -4.14 -7.66
N SER A 19 -0.35 -3.88 -7.96
CA SER A 19 -1.10 -2.80 -7.30
C SER A 19 -1.67 -3.32 -5.99
N VAL A 20 -1.27 -2.73 -4.87
CA VAL A 20 -1.79 -3.07 -3.54
C VAL A 20 -2.79 -2.01 -3.13
N ILE A 21 -4.06 -2.40 -2.96
CA ILE A 21 -5.13 -1.51 -2.47
C ILE A 21 -5.35 -1.72 -0.98
N MET A 22 -5.71 -0.63 -0.29
CA MET A 22 -5.83 -0.61 1.17
C MET A 22 -7.18 -0.06 1.59
N TYR A 23 -7.92 -0.86 2.33
CA TYR A 23 -9.17 -0.50 3.00
C TYR A 23 -8.99 -0.51 4.52
N HIS A 24 -10.01 -0.02 5.26
CA HIS A 24 -10.11 -0.15 6.71
C HIS A 24 -11.54 -0.50 7.13
N ARG A 25 -12.50 0.44 6.99
CA ARG A 25 -13.91 0.28 7.38
C ARG A 25 -14.82 0.19 6.15
N PHE A 26 -15.97 -0.44 6.31
CA PHE A 26 -16.97 -0.61 5.25
C PHE A 26 -18.35 -0.16 5.73
N GLY A 27 -18.86 0.94 5.16
CA GLY A 27 -20.21 1.43 5.44
C GLY A 27 -20.39 2.11 6.79
N ASP A 28 -19.33 2.65 7.39
CA ASP A 28 -19.37 3.44 8.64
C ASP A 28 -19.01 4.91 8.36
N SER A 29 -19.97 5.68 7.92
CA SER A 29 -19.81 7.08 7.50
C SER A 29 -19.39 8.06 8.62
N ARG A 30 -19.39 7.62 9.88
CA ARG A 30 -18.84 8.40 11.00
C ARG A 30 -17.34 8.63 10.87
N TYR A 31 -16.65 7.81 10.08
CA TYR A 31 -15.19 7.84 9.91
C TYR A 31 -14.78 7.91 8.42
N PRO A 32 -15.15 8.99 7.70
CA PRO A 32 -14.98 9.05 6.22
C PRO A 32 -13.54 8.94 5.73
N SER A 33 -12.55 9.24 6.58
CA SER A 33 -11.13 9.13 6.25
C SER A 33 -10.62 7.69 6.19
N THR A 34 -11.29 6.75 6.87
CA THR A 34 -10.95 5.32 6.90
C THR A 34 -12.08 4.44 6.33
N ASN A 35 -13.29 4.99 6.18
CA ASN A 35 -14.44 4.28 5.64
C ASN A 35 -14.47 4.31 4.12
N ILE A 36 -14.92 3.20 3.49
CA ILE A 36 -15.43 3.20 2.13
C ILE A 36 -16.95 3.03 2.17
N LYS A 37 -17.69 3.79 1.34
CA LYS A 37 -19.13 3.60 1.21
C LYS A 37 -19.42 2.23 0.62
N LYS A 38 -20.54 1.62 1.02
CA LYS A 38 -20.92 0.29 0.52
C LYS A 38 -21.06 0.26 -0.99
N GLU A 39 -21.63 1.30 -1.56
CA GLU A 39 -21.82 1.45 -3.01
C GLU A 39 -20.48 1.50 -3.74
N GLN A 40 -19.52 2.33 -3.26
CA GLN A 40 -18.17 2.39 -3.83
C GLN A 40 -17.47 1.03 -3.77
N PHE A 41 -17.59 0.34 -2.63
CA PHE A 41 -16.98 -0.98 -2.45
C PHE A 41 -17.56 -2.02 -3.42
N LEU A 42 -18.88 -2.04 -3.61
CA LEU A 42 -19.53 -2.95 -4.56
C LEU A 42 -19.15 -2.65 -6.02
N GLU A 43 -18.97 -1.37 -6.38
CA GLU A 43 -18.44 -1.00 -7.70
C GLU A 43 -16.99 -1.50 -7.89
N HIS A 44 -16.14 -1.40 -6.85
CA HIS A 44 -14.78 -1.96 -6.90
C HIS A 44 -14.81 -3.47 -7.11
N VAL A 45 -15.64 -4.20 -6.36
CA VAL A 45 -15.79 -5.66 -6.51
C VAL A 45 -16.25 -6.01 -7.93
N LYS A 46 -17.28 -5.31 -8.44
CA LYS A 46 -17.77 -5.51 -9.81
C LYS A 46 -16.69 -5.28 -10.87
N GLU A 47 -15.84 -4.29 -10.70
CA GLU A 47 -14.73 -4.03 -11.61
C GLU A 47 -13.68 -5.15 -11.55
N LEU A 48 -13.31 -5.58 -10.33
CA LEU A 48 -12.31 -6.64 -10.13
C LEU A 48 -12.75 -8.01 -10.65
N LEU A 49 -14.04 -8.24 -10.85
CA LEU A 49 -14.58 -9.46 -11.47
C LEU A 49 -14.34 -9.53 -12.99
N LYS A 50 -13.91 -8.45 -13.62
CA LYS A 50 -13.63 -8.48 -15.06
C LYS A 50 -12.39 -9.35 -15.35
N PRO A 51 -12.41 -10.19 -16.40
CA PRO A 51 -11.35 -11.19 -16.69
C PRO A 51 -9.94 -10.63 -16.84
N LYS A 52 -9.82 -9.34 -17.14
CA LYS A 52 -8.52 -8.67 -17.32
C LYS A 52 -7.76 -8.44 -16.01
N TYR A 53 -8.40 -8.60 -14.85
CA TYR A 53 -7.78 -8.41 -13.54
C TYR A 53 -7.56 -9.74 -12.84
N ASN A 54 -6.48 -9.80 -12.03
CA ASN A 54 -6.15 -10.96 -11.21
C ASN A 54 -6.07 -10.50 -9.76
N VAL A 55 -7.06 -10.86 -8.94
CA VAL A 55 -6.94 -10.65 -7.49
C VAL A 55 -6.15 -11.82 -6.93
N ILE A 56 -4.97 -11.53 -6.37
CA ILE A 56 -4.03 -12.53 -5.87
C ILE A 56 -3.73 -12.30 -4.39
N ASN A 57 -3.28 -13.35 -3.71
CA ASN A 57 -2.81 -13.20 -2.33
C ASN A 57 -1.47 -12.47 -2.27
N ILE A 58 -1.12 -12.01 -1.07
CA ILE A 58 0.06 -11.17 -0.87
C ILE A 58 1.35 -11.97 -1.07
N GLU A 59 1.37 -13.26 -0.75
CA GLU A 59 2.51 -14.14 -0.90
C GLU A 59 2.90 -14.29 -2.38
N GLN A 60 1.91 -14.49 -3.25
CA GLN A 60 2.11 -14.52 -4.71
C GLN A 60 2.69 -13.20 -5.22
N ALA A 61 2.15 -12.08 -4.73
CA ALA A 61 2.65 -10.76 -5.11
C ALA A 61 4.10 -10.53 -4.65
N LEU A 62 4.46 -10.92 -3.41
CA LEU A 62 5.81 -10.80 -2.89
C LEU A 62 6.80 -11.69 -3.65
N GLN A 63 6.41 -12.90 -4.05
CA GLN A 63 7.22 -13.75 -4.94
C GLN A 63 7.47 -13.06 -6.29
N GLY A 64 6.44 -12.44 -6.87
CA GLY A 64 6.57 -11.68 -8.12
C GLY A 64 7.50 -10.47 -7.98
N ILE A 65 7.29 -9.65 -6.95
CA ILE A 65 8.07 -8.45 -6.66
C ILE A 65 9.56 -8.80 -6.46
N ASN A 66 9.85 -9.93 -5.81
CA ASN A 66 11.21 -10.43 -5.58
C ASN A 66 11.82 -11.15 -6.79
N ASN A 67 11.13 -11.27 -7.91
CA ASN A 67 11.52 -12.03 -9.10
C ASN A 67 11.70 -13.55 -8.86
N VAL A 68 11.05 -14.11 -7.85
CA VAL A 68 11.07 -15.57 -7.61
C VAL A 68 10.12 -16.26 -8.60
N LYS A 69 8.90 -15.74 -8.75
CA LYS A 69 7.92 -16.23 -9.71
C LYS A 69 7.10 -15.05 -10.22
N LEU A 70 7.24 -14.71 -11.50
CA LEU A 70 6.50 -13.61 -12.11
C LEU A 70 4.99 -13.84 -12.02
N ILE A 71 4.23 -12.76 -11.89
CA ILE A 71 2.78 -12.73 -11.80
C ILE A 71 2.16 -12.11 -13.05
N LYS A 72 0.89 -12.36 -13.31
CA LYS A 72 0.19 -11.76 -14.45
C LYS A 72 0.12 -10.24 -14.31
N ASP A 73 0.18 -9.51 -15.42
CA ASP A 73 -0.09 -8.07 -15.42
C ASP A 73 -1.50 -7.79 -14.86
N LYS A 74 -1.71 -6.60 -14.33
CA LYS A 74 -2.96 -6.21 -13.63
C LYS A 74 -3.31 -7.14 -12.46
N SER A 75 -2.28 -7.67 -11.77
CA SER A 75 -2.44 -8.34 -10.49
C SER A 75 -2.68 -7.32 -9.37
N ILE A 76 -3.74 -7.54 -8.61
CA ILE A 76 -4.19 -6.68 -7.53
C ILE A 76 -4.16 -7.46 -6.21
N VAL A 77 -3.59 -6.86 -5.18
CA VAL A 77 -3.61 -7.36 -3.80
C VAL A 77 -4.57 -6.50 -2.99
N ILE A 78 -5.47 -7.13 -2.26
CA ILE A 78 -6.37 -6.45 -1.34
C ILE A 78 -5.79 -6.54 0.06
N THR A 79 -5.63 -5.38 0.72
CA THR A 79 -5.23 -5.29 2.12
C THR A 79 -6.25 -4.51 2.92
N ILE A 80 -6.43 -4.87 4.19
CA ILE A 80 -7.36 -4.21 5.10
C ILE A 80 -6.64 -3.99 6.42
N ASP A 81 -6.66 -2.76 6.91
CA ASP A 81 -6.01 -2.39 8.17
C ASP A 81 -7.01 -2.36 9.34
N ASP A 82 -6.48 -2.48 10.55
CA ASP A 82 -7.12 -2.22 11.85
C ASP A 82 -8.15 -3.26 12.33
N ALA A 83 -8.48 -4.27 11.58
CA ALA A 83 -9.42 -5.33 11.98
C ALA A 83 -10.78 -4.84 12.54
N TYR A 84 -11.40 -3.82 11.92
CA TYR A 84 -12.72 -3.36 12.29
C TYR A 84 -13.80 -4.42 12.04
N SER A 85 -14.82 -4.48 12.90
CA SER A 85 -15.92 -5.47 12.81
C SER A 85 -16.68 -5.44 11.46
N SER A 86 -16.67 -4.30 10.76
CA SER A 86 -17.27 -4.18 9.43
C SER A 86 -16.56 -5.04 8.37
N VAL A 87 -15.29 -5.41 8.59
CA VAL A 87 -14.55 -6.34 7.72
C VAL A 87 -15.21 -7.72 7.77
N TYR A 88 -15.38 -8.27 8.96
CA TYR A 88 -16.00 -9.59 9.15
C TYR A 88 -17.47 -9.61 8.73
N LYS A 89 -18.24 -8.59 9.16
CA LYS A 89 -19.68 -8.53 8.97
C LYS A 89 -20.12 -8.20 7.54
N TYR A 90 -19.32 -7.40 6.81
CA TYR A 90 -19.72 -6.89 5.51
C TYR A 90 -18.77 -7.25 4.36
N ALA A 91 -17.46 -6.97 4.49
CA ALA A 91 -16.54 -7.17 3.38
C ALA A 91 -16.23 -8.65 3.12
N TRP A 92 -15.94 -9.41 4.19
CA TRP A 92 -15.55 -10.81 4.06
C TRP A 92 -16.60 -11.70 3.36
N PRO A 93 -17.93 -11.66 3.68
CA PRO A 93 -18.91 -12.45 2.96
C PRO A 93 -18.89 -12.21 1.44
N ILE A 94 -18.63 -10.95 1.03
CA ILE A 94 -18.56 -10.58 -0.38
C ILE A 94 -17.27 -11.12 -1.01
N PHE A 95 -16.12 -10.94 -0.35
CA PHE A 95 -14.85 -11.49 -0.84
C PHE A 95 -14.86 -13.01 -0.91
N LYS A 96 -15.41 -13.68 0.10
CA LYS A 96 -15.58 -15.15 0.12
C LYS A 96 -16.42 -15.65 -1.04
N LYS A 97 -17.55 -14.97 -1.32
CA LYS A 97 -18.43 -15.30 -2.46
C LYS A 97 -17.71 -15.29 -3.81
N HIS A 98 -16.75 -14.40 -3.96
CA HIS A 98 -16.01 -14.21 -5.23
C HIS A 98 -14.61 -14.82 -5.20
N ASN A 99 -14.24 -15.56 -4.15
CA ASN A 99 -12.91 -16.13 -3.95
C ASN A 99 -11.77 -15.08 -4.05
N PHE A 100 -12.03 -13.86 -3.57
CA PHE A 100 -11.02 -12.82 -3.53
C PHE A 100 -10.18 -12.96 -2.26
N PRO A 101 -8.89 -13.32 -2.38
CA PRO A 101 -7.99 -13.31 -1.24
C PRO A 101 -7.75 -11.88 -0.76
N PHE A 102 -7.55 -11.74 0.54
CA PHE A 102 -7.12 -10.47 1.12
C PHE A 102 -6.22 -10.69 2.34
N THR A 103 -5.53 -9.63 2.73
CA THR A 103 -4.69 -9.59 3.92
C THR A 103 -5.32 -8.68 4.95
N LEU A 104 -5.38 -9.12 6.21
CA LEU A 104 -5.85 -8.34 7.34
C LEU A 104 -4.66 -7.98 8.23
N PHE A 105 -4.35 -6.68 8.39
CA PHE A 105 -3.34 -6.20 9.34
C PHE A 105 -4.00 -5.87 10.68
N VAL A 106 -3.44 -6.43 11.76
CA VAL A 106 -4.05 -6.40 13.10
C VAL A 106 -3.09 -5.80 14.12
N SER A 107 -3.58 -4.86 14.92
CA SER A 107 -2.96 -4.43 16.18
C SER A 107 -3.59 -5.22 17.32
N THR A 108 -2.76 -5.82 18.20
CA THR A 108 -3.27 -6.84 19.14
C THR A 108 -4.04 -6.25 20.32
N ASP A 109 -3.66 -5.08 20.85
CA ASP A 109 -4.29 -4.50 22.04
C ASP A 109 -5.79 -4.21 21.86
N VAL A 110 -6.21 -3.73 20.69
CA VAL A 110 -7.63 -3.41 20.46
C VAL A 110 -8.49 -4.67 20.46
N ILE A 111 -7.92 -5.82 20.10
CA ILE A 111 -8.57 -7.12 20.11
C ILE A 111 -8.57 -7.71 21.52
N ASP A 112 -7.41 -7.69 22.21
CA ASP A 112 -7.26 -8.17 23.58
C ASP A 112 -8.19 -7.42 24.55
N ASN A 113 -8.32 -6.10 24.36
CA ASN A 113 -9.19 -5.24 25.17
C ASN A 113 -10.67 -5.34 24.76
N LYS A 114 -11.03 -6.17 23.78
CA LYS A 114 -12.39 -6.32 23.24
C LYS A 114 -13.02 -4.97 22.89
N THR A 115 -12.23 -4.09 22.27
CA THR A 115 -12.62 -2.71 21.95
C THR A 115 -13.85 -2.71 21.04
N PRO A 116 -14.94 -1.97 21.40
CA PRO A 116 -16.15 -1.93 20.59
C PRO A 116 -15.86 -1.47 19.15
N GLY A 117 -16.42 -2.16 18.16
CA GLY A 117 -16.25 -1.84 16.74
C GLY A 117 -15.06 -2.55 16.08
N TYR A 118 -14.30 -3.33 16.84
CA TYR A 118 -13.25 -4.20 16.32
C TYR A 118 -13.70 -5.67 16.31
N MET A 119 -12.98 -6.51 15.60
CA MET A 119 -13.18 -7.96 15.56
C MET A 119 -12.68 -8.59 16.87
N SER A 120 -13.15 -9.81 17.15
CA SER A 120 -12.59 -10.68 18.16
C SER A 120 -11.48 -11.58 17.59
N TRP A 121 -10.66 -12.18 18.48
CA TRP A 121 -9.71 -13.21 18.06
C TRP A 121 -10.40 -14.42 17.43
N GLU A 122 -11.60 -14.77 17.87
CA GLU A 122 -12.39 -15.84 17.26
C GLU A 122 -12.72 -15.53 15.79
N GLU A 123 -13.22 -14.31 15.51
CA GLU A 123 -13.50 -13.87 14.14
C GLU A 123 -12.21 -13.84 13.27
N ILE A 124 -11.06 -13.43 13.86
CA ILE A 124 -9.76 -13.43 13.15
C ILE A 124 -9.31 -14.88 12.85
N ARG A 125 -9.49 -15.83 13.79
CA ARG A 125 -9.20 -17.26 13.54
C ARG A 125 -10.08 -17.82 12.41
N ILE A 126 -11.37 -17.49 12.42
CA ILE A 126 -12.28 -17.91 11.33
C ILE A 126 -11.80 -17.37 9.98
N LEU A 127 -11.37 -16.11 9.90
CA LEU A 127 -10.81 -15.55 8.67
C LEU A 127 -9.55 -16.30 8.22
N ARG A 128 -8.58 -16.52 9.12
CA ARG A 128 -7.35 -17.27 8.85
C ARG A 128 -7.66 -18.67 8.32
N ASP A 129 -8.56 -19.40 8.97
CA ASP A 129 -8.93 -20.78 8.62
C ASP A 129 -9.66 -20.84 7.28
N ASN A 130 -10.19 -19.71 6.79
CA ASN A 130 -10.74 -19.55 5.45
C ASN A 130 -9.75 -18.89 4.45
N GLY A 131 -8.46 -18.91 4.73
CA GLY A 131 -7.40 -18.51 3.80
C GLY A 131 -7.09 -17.00 3.75
N VAL A 132 -7.57 -16.23 4.73
CA VAL A 132 -7.17 -14.81 4.85
C VAL A 132 -5.79 -14.74 5.47
N THR A 133 -4.86 -14.05 4.82
CA THR A 133 -3.52 -13.79 5.38
C THR A 133 -3.63 -12.78 6.52
N ILE A 134 -3.03 -13.10 7.67
CA ILE A 134 -2.97 -12.18 8.82
C ILE A 134 -1.59 -11.53 8.85
N GLY A 135 -1.57 -10.19 8.88
CA GLY A 135 -0.38 -9.37 9.03
C GLY A 135 -0.34 -8.64 10.38
N SER A 136 0.83 -8.23 10.82
CA SER A 136 1.01 -7.46 12.06
C SER A 136 0.96 -5.96 11.81
N GLN A 137 0.38 -5.22 12.76
CA GLN A 137 0.38 -3.76 12.81
C GLN A 137 0.73 -3.27 14.22
N THR A 138 1.71 -3.92 14.88
CA THR A 138 2.16 -3.72 16.26
C THR A 138 1.19 -4.20 17.34
N LYS A 139 1.58 -3.98 18.61
CA LYS A 139 0.73 -4.21 19.78
C LYS A 139 -0.35 -3.13 19.92
N SER A 140 0.05 -1.86 20.10
CA SER A 140 -0.84 -0.76 20.49
C SER A 140 -1.09 0.30 19.41
N HIS A 141 -0.62 0.09 18.19
CA HIS A 141 -0.76 1.01 17.04
C HIS A 141 -0.18 2.42 17.31
N PRO A 142 1.07 2.54 17.83
CA PRO A 142 1.65 3.84 18.15
C PRO A 142 2.22 4.54 16.91
N HIS A 143 2.46 5.84 17.01
CA HIS A 143 3.35 6.54 16.07
C HIS A 143 4.79 6.07 16.30
N MET A 144 5.22 4.99 15.66
CA MET A 144 6.48 4.29 15.93
C MET A 144 7.71 5.21 15.85
N TYR A 145 7.73 6.20 14.98
CA TYR A 145 8.83 7.16 14.88
C TYR A 145 8.97 8.11 16.08
N LYS A 146 7.95 8.15 16.99
CA LYS A 146 7.95 8.99 18.19
C LYS A 146 8.45 8.25 19.44
N ILE A 147 8.54 6.93 19.39
CA ILE A 147 8.98 6.11 20.51
C ILE A 147 10.43 5.67 20.31
N ASN A 148 11.12 5.37 21.41
CA ASN A 148 12.51 4.94 21.37
C ASN A 148 12.63 3.48 20.89
N LYS A 149 13.85 3.08 20.56
CA LYS A 149 14.18 1.74 20.04
C LYS A 149 13.66 0.61 20.93
N GLU A 150 13.83 0.74 22.22
CA GLU A 150 13.39 -0.28 23.20
C GLU A 150 11.87 -0.48 23.16
N LYS A 151 11.11 0.61 23.11
CA LYS A 151 9.65 0.56 22.96
C LYS A 151 9.24 -0.01 21.60
N ILE A 152 9.96 0.31 20.51
CA ILE A 152 9.70 -0.28 19.18
C ILE A 152 9.85 -1.81 19.25
N ILE A 153 10.96 -2.30 19.84
CA ILE A 153 11.19 -3.73 19.99
C ILE A 153 10.08 -4.38 20.82
N ASN A 154 9.67 -3.74 21.93
CA ASN A 154 8.61 -4.24 22.80
C ASN A 154 7.26 -4.35 22.07
N GLU A 155 6.86 -3.31 21.30
CA GLU A 155 5.65 -3.31 20.46
C GLU A 155 5.62 -4.51 19.48
N LEU A 156 6.74 -4.79 18.84
CA LEU A 156 6.86 -5.88 17.86
C LEU A 156 6.92 -7.26 18.54
N THR A 157 7.70 -7.41 19.62
CA THR A 157 7.90 -8.68 20.30
C THR A 157 6.62 -9.15 20.98
N ILE A 158 5.91 -8.24 21.70
CA ILE A 158 4.67 -8.60 22.38
C ILE A 158 3.59 -8.93 21.35
N SER A 159 3.47 -8.13 20.29
CA SER A 159 2.53 -8.41 19.19
C SER A 159 2.80 -9.79 18.58
N ASN A 160 4.05 -10.11 18.24
CA ASN A 160 4.43 -11.43 17.70
C ASN A 160 4.05 -12.57 18.64
N LYS A 161 4.30 -12.41 19.94
CA LYS A 161 3.90 -13.41 20.95
C LYS A 161 2.37 -13.59 20.98
N ARG A 162 1.61 -12.50 20.98
CA ARG A 162 0.14 -12.56 20.98
C ARG A 162 -0.42 -13.29 19.75
N PHE A 163 0.16 -13.06 18.57
CA PHE A 163 -0.23 -13.81 17.38
C PHE A 163 0.07 -15.31 17.51
N ILE A 164 1.23 -15.70 18.08
CA ILE A 164 1.54 -17.10 18.33
C ILE A 164 0.50 -17.70 19.29
N ASP A 165 0.19 -17.01 20.38
CA ASP A 165 -0.76 -17.47 21.39
C ASP A 165 -2.18 -17.63 20.82
N GLU A 166 -2.63 -16.73 19.94
CA GLU A 166 -4.02 -16.64 19.46
C GLU A 166 -4.26 -17.34 18.11
N ILE A 167 -3.27 -17.31 17.21
CA ILE A 167 -3.42 -17.88 15.86
C ILE A 167 -2.34 -18.91 15.51
N GLY A 168 -1.50 -19.32 16.48
CA GLY A 168 -0.54 -20.43 16.33
C GLY A 168 0.74 -20.07 15.59
N SER A 169 0.86 -18.88 15.01
CA SER A 169 2.06 -18.44 14.30
C SER A 169 2.19 -16.92 14.32
N ARG A 170 3.41 -16.41 14.22
CA ARG A 170 3.60 -14.97 14.00
C ARG A 170 3.37 -14.61 12.54
N PRO A 171 2.84 -13.41 12.25
CA PRO A 171 2.76 -12.88 10.89
C PRO A 171 4.16 -12.67 10.27
N GLU A 172 4.28 -12.91 8.96
CA GLU A 172 5.51 -12.67 8.22
C GLU A 172 5.56 -11.28 7.59
N ILE A 173 4.44 -10.57 7.55
CA ILE A 173 4.30 -9.25 6.91
C ILE A 173 3.80 -8.21 7.89
N PHE A 174 4.17 -6.97 7.64
CA PHE A 174 3.94 -5.85 8.54
C PHE A 174 3.29 -4.66 7.82
N ALA A 175 2.38 -3.95 8.47
CA ALA A 175 1.94 -2.62 8.04
C ALA A 175 2.33 -1.59 9.11
N TYR A 176 3.04 -0.54 8.70
CA TYR A 176 3.38 0.53 9.63
C TYR A 176 2.13 1.27 10.09
N PRO A 177 1.88 1.43 11.40
CA PRO A 177 0.82 2.29 11.93
C PRO A 177 0.84 3.66 11.25
N TYR A 178 -0.31 4.11 10.72
CA TYR A 178 -0.45 5.36 9.94
C TYR A 178 0.41 5.44 8.67
N GLY A 179 1.06 4.34 8.27
CA GLY A 179 2.07 4.31 7.21
C GLY A 179 3.34 5.08 7.57
N GLU A 180 3.62 5.30 8.85
CA GLU A 180 4.69 6.14 9.37
C GLU A 180 5.87 5.31 9.89
N TYR A 181 7.07 5.62 9.42
CA TYR A 181 8.32 4.99 9.84
C TYR A 181 9.50 5.94 9.64
N ASN A 182 10.61 5.61 10.30
CA ASN A 182 11.95 6.14 10.05
C ASN A 182 12.91 4.96 9.80
N GLN A 183 14.17 5.25 9.54
CA GLN A 183 15.15 4.18 9.28
C GLN A 183 15.33 3.23 10.47
N GLU A 184 15.24 3.72 11.71
CA GLU A 184 15.32 2.88 12.91
C GLU A 184 14.14 1.91 13.02
N VAL A 185 12.91 2.39 12.83
CA VAL A 185 11.69 1.56 12.81
C VAL A 185 11.79 0.48 11.73
N LEU A 186 12.20 0.86 10.53
CA LEU A 186 12.36 -0.07 9.41
C LEU A 186 13.37 -1.16 9.74
N GLU A 187 14.50 -0.80 10.34
CA GLU A 187 15.53 -1.76 10.74
C GLU A 187 15.03 -2.72 11.83
N GLN A 188 14.31 -2.22 12.86
CA GLN A 188 13.75 -3.09 13.89
C GLN A 188 12.70 -4.06 13.32
N VAL A 189 11.86 -3.62 12.38
CA VAL A 189 10.90 -4.50 11.69
C VAL A 189 11.61 -5.63 10.94
N LYS A 190 12.72 -5.34 10.26
CA LYS A 190 13.56 -6.35 9.61
C LYS A 190 14.15 -7.34 10.63
N LEU A 191 14.74 -6.82 11.72
CA LEU A 191 15.39 -7.64 12.76
C LEU A 191 14.39 -8.56 13.48
N GLN A 192 13.11 -8.19 13.53
CA GLN A 192 12.03 -9.07 14.04
C GLN A 192 11.61 -10.16 13.04
N GLY A 193 12.27 -10.26 11.88
CA GLY A 193 12.11 -11.33 10.92
C GLY A 193 10.88 -11.20 10.01
N PHE A 194 10.30 -10.00 9.88
CA PHE A 194 9.32 -9.77 8.82
C PHE A 194 10.01 -9.81 7.45
N ILE A 195 9.29 -10.28 6.43
CA ILE A 195 9.81 -10.40 5.06
C ILE A 195 9.43 -9.21 4.17
N ALA A 196 8.37 -8.50 4.55
CA ALA A 196 7.92 -7.29 3.85
C ALA A 196 7.14 -6.36 4.79
N ALA A 197 7.20 -5.05 4.49
CA ALA A 197 6.43 -4.06 5.22
C ALA A 197 5.82 -3.00 4.28
N PHE A 198 4.62 -2.53 4.66
CA PHE A 198 3.77 -1.67 3.85
C PHE A 198 3.55 -0.32 4.51
N GLY A 199 3.77 0.75 3.73
CA GLY A 199 3.36 2.11 4.09
C GLY A 199 1.93 2.44 3.64
N GLN A 200 1.57 3.74 3.73
CA GLN A 200 0.31 4.28 3.23
C GLN A 200 0.50 5.34 2.13
N HIS A 201 1.70 5.42 1.55
CA HIS A 201 1.96 6.24 0.37
C HIS A 201 1.48 5.51 -0.89
N SER A 202 0.93 6.27 -1.84
CA SER A 202 0.39 5.71 -3.07
C SER A 202 1.50 5.31 -4.03
N GLY A 203 1.36 4.17 -4.68
CA GLY A 203 2.32 3.68 -5.68
C GLY A 203 2.09 2.22 -6.00
N VAL A 204 2.80 1.72 -6.99
CA VAL A 204 2.81 0.30 -7.36
C VAL A 204 3.93 -0.39 -6.60
N ALA A 205 3.62 -1.50 -5.95
CA ALA A 205 4.62 -2.29 -5.21
C ALA A 205 5.60 -2.95 -6.19
N HIS A 206 6.88 -2.61 -6.05
CA HIS A 206 7.96 -3.02 -6.94
C HIS A 206 9.30 -3.08 -6.19
N LYS A 207 10.18 -4.00 -6.55
CA LYS A 207 11.46 -4.26 -5.86
C LYS A 207 12.36 -3.03 -5.72
N SER A 208 12.33 -2.08 -6.66
CA SER A 208 13.19 -0.88 -6.60
C SER A 208 12.88 0.03 -5.40
N LEU A 209 11.72 -0.12 -4.76
CA LEU A 209 11.36 0.63 -3.56
C LEU A 209 11.83 -0.05 -2.26
N GLY A 210 12.34 -1.30 -2.36
CA GLY A 210 12.66 -2.13 -1.21
C GLY A 210 11.44 -2.84 -0.62
N MET A 211 11.65 -4.03 -0.04
CA MET A 211 10.57 -4.86 0.50
C MET A 211 9.95 -4.29 1.79
N PHE A 212 10.60 -3.33 2.42
CA PHE A 212 10.15 -2.72 3.69
C PHE A 212 9.60 -1.30 3.53
N GLU A 213 9.39 -0.86 2.29
CA GLU A 213 8.81 0.45 1.95
C GLU A 213 7.74 0.32 0.85
N LEU A 214 7.01 -0.82 0.83
CA LEU A 214 6.03 -1.10 -0.21
C LEU A 214 4.83 -0.15 -0.10
N PRO A 215 4.45 0.50 -1.21
CA PRO A 215 3.33 1.44 -1.24
C PRO A 215 1.98 0.72 -1.35
N ARG A 216 0.91 1.41 -0.95
CA ARG A 216 -0.46 0.97 -1.11
C ARG A 216 -1.37 2.13 -1.54
N PHE A 217 -2.36 1.86 -2.37
CA PHE A 217 -3.36 2.84 -2.74
C PHE A 217 -4.53 2.82 -1.74
N ALA A 218 -4.66 3.86 -0.94
CA ALA A 218 -5.75 3.99 0.02
C ALA A 218 -7.11 4.18 -0.71
N MET A 219 -8.11 3.43 -0.24
CA MET A 219 -9.50 3.48 -0.68
C MET A 219 -10.38 3.85 0.51
N ASN A 220 -10.88 5.07 0.51
CA ASN A 220 -11.82 5.60 1.50
C ASN A 220 -12.89 6.43 0.78
N GLU A 221 -13.81 7.07 1.49
CA GLU A 221 -14.90 7.83 0.84
C GLU A 221 -14.40 8.87 -0.16
N LYS A 222 -13.31 9.58 0.18
CA LYS A 222 -12.70 10.59 -0.68
C LYS A 222 -11.93 9.99 -1.87
N TYR A 223 -11.27 8.86 -1.66
CA TYR A 223 -10.37 8.23 -2.63
C TYR A 223 -10.92 6.92 -3.22
N GLY A 224 -12.17 6.57 -2.93
CA GLY A 224 -12.84 5.36 -3.39
C GLY A 224 -13.71 5.56 -4.64
N GLY A 225 -13.68 6.74 -5.30
CA GLY A 225 -14.38 6.91 -6.59
C GLY A 225 -13.75 6.07 -7.69
N MET A 226 -14.57 5.62 -8.67
CA MET A 226 -14.16 4.68 -9.72
C MET A 226 -13.00 5.20 -10.57
N ASP A 227 -12.95 6.48 -10.91
CA ASP A 227 -11.81 7.04 -11.67
C ASP A 227 -10.47 6.84 -10.95
N ARG A 228 -10.46 7.11 -9.63
CA ARG A 228 -9.27 6.92 -8.81
C ARG A 228 -8.95 5.44 -8.63
N PHE A 229 -9.95 4.59 -8.47
CA PHE A 229 -9.80 3.14 -8.36
C PHE A 229 -9.19 2.56 -9.64
N LEU A 230 -9.74 2.90 -10.80
CA LEU A 230 -9.23 2.46 -12.10
C LEU A 230 -7.78 2.92 -12.34
N LEU A 231 -7.44 4.16 -11.97
CA LEU A 231 -6.05 4.64 -12.03
C LEU A 231 -5.13 3.77 -11.15
N ALA A 232 -5.55 3.43 -9.93
CA ALA A 232 -4.75 2.65 -8.98
C ALA A 232 -4.51 1.20 -9.45
N ILE A 233 -5.57 0.49 -9.86
CA ILE A 233 -5.46 -0.93 -10.26
C ILE A 233 -4.84 -1.13 -11.65
N ASN A 234 -4.75 -0.08 -12.47
CA ASN A 234 -4.05 -0.10 -13.75
C ASN A 234 -2.68 0.62 -13.70
N ALA A 235 -2.25 1.11 -12.54
CA ALA A 235 -0.98 1.81 -12.44
C ALA A 235 0.21 0.91 -12.81
N LEU A 236 1.26 1.54 -13.33
CA LEU A 236 2.54 0.93 -13.63
C LEU A 236 3.58 1.36 -12.58
N PRO A 237 4.59 0.53 -12.29
CA PRO A 237 5.68 0.95 -11.42
C PRO A 237 6.47 2.09 -12.07
N MET A 238 7.07 2.93 -11.24
CA MET A 238 8.11 3.87 -11.62
C MET A 238 9.43 3.39 -11.02
N PRO A 239 10.19 2.52 -11.70
CA PRO A 239 11.44 2.01 -11.18
C PRO A 239 12.46 3.11 -11.00
N ILE A 240 12.99 3.23 -9.79
CA ILE A 240 13.91 4.30 -9.39
C ILE A 240 15.08 3.77 -8.59
N SER A 241 16.13 4.59 -8.51
CA SER A 241 17.23 4.50 -7.56
C SER A 241 17.51 5.88 -6.93
N ASP A 242 18.44 5.92 -6.00
CA ASP A 242 18.96 7.15 -5.39
C ASP A 242 17.87 8.08 -4.85
N LEU A 243 16.85 7.52 -4.22
CA LEU A 243 15.76 8.27 -3.60
C LEU A 243 16.30 9.10 -2.42
N SER A 244 16.01 10.40 -2.42
CA SER A 244 16.41 11.36 -1.38
C SER A 244 15.22 12.21 -0.96
N PRO A 245 15.05 12.51 0.36
CA PRO A 245 15.77 11.91 1.48
C PRO A 245 15.38 10.44 1.69
N LYS A 246 16.31 9.62 2.20
CA LYS A 246 16.05 8.22 2.54
C LYS A 246 15.10 8.10 3.73
N ASP A 247 15.35 8.90 4.78
CA ASP A 247 14.48 8.91 5.95
C ASP A 247 13.20 9.70 5.68
N PRO A 248 12.01 9.12 5.86
CA PRO A 248 10.75 9.86 5.74
C PRO A 248 10.55 10.91 6.81
N VAL A 249 11.18 10.77 7.99
CA VAL A 249 11.16 11.81 9.04
C VAL A 249 12.12 12.92 8.66
N LEU A 250 11.58 14.09 8.31
CA LEU A 250 12.35 15.18 7.78
C LEU A 250 13.21 15.88 8.84
N SER A 251 14.53 15.97 8.59
CA SER A 251 15.45 16.86 9.30
C SER A 251 15.46 18.27 8.71
N LYS A 252 15.09 18.40 7.43
CA LYS A 252 14.98 19.69 6.71
C LYS A 252 13.64 19.76 5.99
N ASN A 253 12.95 20.89 6.10
CA ASN A 253 11.66 21.16 5.48
C ASN A 253 11.67 22.55 4.80
N PRO A 254 11.45 22.69 3.50
CA PRO A 254 11.08 21.62 2.55
C PRO A 254 12.23 20.62 2.30
N PRO A 255 11.88 19.35 1.98
CA PRO A 255 12.87 18.32 1.69
C PRO A 255 13.57 18.55 0.35
N SER A 256 14.86 18.17 0.27
CA SER A 256 15.55 18.02 -1.02
C SER A 256 15.13 16.69 -1.65
N TYR A 257 13.94 16.67 -2.29
CA TYR A 257 13.35 15.45 -2.83
C TYR A 257 13.82 15.19 -4.26
N GLY A 258 14.31 14.00 -4.50
CA GLY A 258 14.71 13.58 -5.82
C GLY A 258 14.97 12.10 -5.94
N PHE A 259 15.05 11.60 -7.17
CA PHE A 259 15.29 10.19 -7.50
C PHE A 259 15.85 10.06 -8.91
N THR A 260 16.48 8.92 -9.20
CA THR A 260 16.99 8.58 -10.53
C THR A 260 16.05 7.58 -11.18
N LEU A 261 15.52 7.89 -12.38
CA LEU A 261 14.71 6.94 -13.16
C LEU A 261 15.58 5.81 -13.70
N SER A 262 15.07 4.59 -13.67
CA SER A 262 15.72 3.46 -14.35
C SER A 262 15.82 3.71 -15.86
N ASN A 263 16.91 3.23 -16.48
CA ASN A 263 17.11 3.27 -17.94
C ASN A 263 16.05 2.49 -18.74
N LEU A 264 15.27 1.63 -18.09
CA LEU A 264 14.14 0.91 -18.71
C LEU A 264 12.92 1.80 -18.99
N ILE A 265 12.93 3.05 -18.51
CA ILE A 265 11.86 4.01 -18.74
C ILE A 265 12.25 4.92 -19.89
N GLU A 266 11.41 5.01 -20.92
CA GLU A 266 11.64 5.89 -22.05
C GLU A 266 11.76 7.35 -21.61
N PRO A 267 12.83 8.06 -22.00
CA PRO A 267 13.09 9.42 -21.51
C PRO A 267 12.12 10.49 -22.05
N LYS A 268 11.28 10.15 -23.03
CA LYS A 268 10.39 11.10 -23.72
C LYS A 268 9.24 11.61 -22.86
N ASN A 269 8.83 10.87 -21.84
CA ASN A 269 7.66 11.23 -21.02
C ASN A 269 8.06 12.10 -19.84
N ALA A 270 7.39 13.24 -19.68
CA ALA A 270 7.63 14.14 -18.58
C ALA A 270 7.10 13.57 -17.26
N VAL A 271 7.94 13.56 -16.24
CA VAL A 271 7.50 13.32 -14.86
C VAL A 271 6.85 14.59 -14.32
N LYS A 272 5.64 14.44 -13.75
CA LYS A 272 4.98 15.52 -13.01
C LYS A 272 4.77 15.08 -11.58
N CYS A 273 5.14 15.94 -10.63
CA CYS A 273 4.98 15.68 -9.21
C CYS A 273 3.98 16.65 -8.60
N PHE A 274 3.24 16.19 -7.59
CA PHE A 274 2.20 16.95 -6.90
C PHE A 274 2.39 16.77 -5.39
N ALA A 275 2.34 17.85 -4.65
CA ALA A 275 2.38 17.83 -3.19
C ALA A 275 0.99 18.07 -2.59
N ASN A 276 0.77 17.57 -1.36
CA ASN A 276 -0.43 17.91 -0.62
C ASN A 276 -0.35 19.33 -0.02
N ASN A 277 -1.41 19.75 0.67
CA ASN A 277 -1.54 21.05 1.37
C ASN A 277 -1.42 22.27 0.45
N GLY A 278 -1.78 22.13 -0.83
CA GLY A 278 -1.76 23.23 -1.81
C GLY A 278 -0.37 23.69 -2.23
N LEU A 279 0.69 22.99 -1.82
CA LEU A 279 2.06 23.34 -2.21
C LEU A 279 2.25 23.09 -3.72
N LYS A 280 2.77 24.10 -4.41
CA LYS A 280 3.21 23.99 -5.81
C LYS A 280 4.53 23.23 -5.87
N THR A 281 4.71 22.47 -6.95
CA THR A 281 5.92 21.72 -7.22
C THR A 281 6.55 22.16 -8.53
N GLU A 282 7.84 22.28 -8.56
CA GLU A 282 8.64 22.39 -9.77
C GLU A 282 9.44 21.09 -9.93
N THR A 283 9.23 20.37 -11.02
CA THR A 283 9.94 19.11 -11.32
C THR A 283 11.00 19.39 -12.37
N LYS A 284 12.27 19.17 -12.02
CA LYS A 284 13.42 19.36 -12.91
C LYS A 284 14.05 18.01 -13.26
N ARG A 285 14.39 17.83 -14.53
CA ARG A 285 15.22 16.71 -14.97
C ARG A 285 16.67 17.23 -15.12
N LEU A 286 17.59 16.61 -14.40
CA LEU A 286 19.01 16.89 -14.47
C LEU A 286 19.69 15.75 -15.25
N GLY A 287 20.40 16.12 -16.31
CA GLY A 287 20.98 15.13 -17.22
C GLY A 287 19.92 14.16 -17.80
N LYS A 288 20.27 12.88 -17.90
CA LYS A 288 19.42 11.90 -18.56
C LYS A 288 18.25 11.41 -17.70
N ASN A 289 18.47 11.10 -16.43
CA ASN A 289 17.51 10.34 -15.62
C ASN A 289 17.26 10.90 -14.21
N ARG A 290 18.04 11.84 -13.72
CA ARG A 290 17.85 12.43 -12.38
C ARG A 290 16.64 13.36 -12.38
N ILE A 291 15.72 13.14 -11.45
CA ILE A 291 14.58 14.01 -11.20
C ILE A 291 14.77 14.69 -9.84
N GLU A 292 14.60 15.99 -9.81
CA GLU A 292 14.52 16.79 -8.59
C GLU A 292 13.18 17.50 -8.51
N VAL A 293 12.61 17.53 -7.31
CA VAL A 293 11.32 18.17 -7.04
C VAL A 293 11.50 19.24 -5.99
N ARG A 294 11.23 20.48 -6.39
CA ARG A 294 11.25 21.65 -5.51
C ARG A 294 9.84 22.00 -5.09
N LEU A 295 9.66 22.29 -3.81
CA LEU A 295 8.38 22.74 -3.25
C LEU A 295 8.38 24.26 -3.12
N SER A 296 7.23 24.89 -3.30
CA SER A 296 7.05 26.35 -3.11
C SER A 296 7.18 26.80 -1.64
N GLY A 297 7.20 25.88 -0.70
CA GLY A 297 7.33 26.16 0.73
C GLY A 297 7.42 24.88 1.56
N PRO A 298 7.53 24.98 2.88
CA PRO A 298 7.60 23.85 3.78
C PRO A 298 6.23 23.13 3.90
N PHE A 299 6.27 21.84 4.19
CA PHE A 299 5.07 21.11 4.63
C PHE A 299 4.65 21.60 6.01
N LEU A 300 3.35 21.54 6.28
CA LEU A 300 2.81 21.72 7.62
C LEU A 300 3.20 20.53 8.52
N LYS A 301 3.20 20.74 9.83
CA LYS A 301 3.39 19.69 10.84
C LYS A 301 2.48 18.51 10.58
N GLY A 302 3.01 17.29 10.71
CA GLY A 302 2.28 16.05 10.46
C GLY A 302 2.78 15.32 9.21
N ARG A 303 1.91 15.09 8.22
CA ARG A 303 2.24 14.26 7.04
C ARG A 303 2.29 15.10 5.75
N GLY A 304 3.49 15.21 5.19
CA GLY A 304 3.71 15.71 3.83
C GLY A 304 3.65 14.56 2.82
N ARG A 305 3.08 14.77 1.65
CA ARG A 305 3.03 13.76 0.58
C ARG A 305 3.39 14.37 -0.76
N ILE A 306 4.21 13.63 -1.52
CA ILE A 306 4.49 13.93 -2.92
C ILE A 306 4.10 12.69 -3.73
N ASN A 307 3.32 12.90 -4.78
CA ASN A 307 3.01 11.88 -5.76
C ASN A 307 3.58 12.32 -7.11
N CYS A 308 4.40 11.49 -7.72
CA CYS A 308 4.95 11.71 -9.05
C CYS A 308 4.30 10.73 -10.03
N THR A 309 3.91 11.22 -11.18
CA THR A 309 3.28 10.43 -12.24
C THR A 309 3.98 10.67 -13.57
N MET A 310 3.90 9.70 -14.45
CA MET A 310 4.40 9.75 -15.81
C MET A 310 3.55 8.87 -16.70
N ALA A 311 3.24 9.32 -17.92
CA ALA A 311 2.53 8.49 -18.89
C ALA A 311 3.36 7.20 -19.18
N GLY A 312 2.68 6.07 -19.19
CA GLY A 312 3.23 4.75 -19.49
C GLY A 312 2.62 4.17 -20.77
N LYS A 313 2.87 2.88 -21.01
CA LYS A 313 2.29 2.14 -22.14
C LYS A 313 0.79 1.91 -21.95
N ASN A 314 0.03 1.73 -23.04
CA ASN A 314 -1.39 1.35 -23.06
C ASN A 314 -2.27 2.30 -22.23
N ASN A 315 -2.05 3.62 -22.33
CA ASN A 315 -2.77 4.65 -21.60
C ASN A 315 -2.74 4.48 -20.07
N ARG A 316 -1.76 3.77 -19.54
CA ARG A 316 -1.56 3.58 -18.11
C ARG A 316 -0.59 4.62 -17.55
N TRP A 317 -0.70 4.92 -16.26
CA TRP A 317 0.16 5.86 -15.56
C TRP A 317 1.18 5.15 -14.69
N ARG A 318 2.44 5.55 -14.76
CA ARG A 318 3.44 5.20 -13.77
C ARG A 318 3.24 6.06 -12.54
N TRP A 319 3.39 5.46 -11.36
CA TRP A 319 3.12 6.14 -10.10
C TRP A 319 4.19 5.87 -9.05
N LEU A 320 4.70 6.95 -8.46
CA LEU A 320 5.61 6.94 -7.32
C LEU A 320 5.10 7.94 -6.29
N GLY A 321 4.69 7.46 -5.12
CA GLY A 321 4.35 8.30 -3.97
C GLY A 321 5.42 8.23 -2.89
N ARG A 322 5.54 9.29 -2.14
CA ARG A 322 6.36 9.36 -0.93
C ARG A 322 5.60 10.10 0.16
N GLN A 323 5.59 9.55 1.36
CA GLN A 323 5.08 10.21 2.56
C GLN A 323 6.27 10.69 3.39
N PHE A 324 6.19 11.91 3.87
CA PHE A 324 7.13 12.52 4.80
C PHE A 324 6.45 12.79 6.13
N ILE A 325 7.24 12.85 7.19
CA ILE A 325 6.80 13.13 8.55
C ILE A 325 7.52 14.39 9.02
N ILE A 326 6.74 15.38 9.45
CA ILE A 326 7.19 16.68 9.94
C ILE A 326 6.88 16.73 11.44
N LYS A 327 7.92 16.83 12.27
CA LYS A 327 7.83 16.90 13.73
C LYS A 327 7.27 18.22 14.25
#